data_b17b11ea45e05c04c74f6d8a2453bd61
#
_entry.id   b17b11ea45e05c04c74f6d8a2453bd61
#
_cell.length_a   1.000
_cell.length_b   1.000
_cell.length_c   1.000
_cell.angle_alpha   90.00
_cell.angle_beta   90.00
_cell.angle_gamma   90.00
#
_symmetry.space_group_name_H-M   'P 1'
#
loop_
_entity.id
_entity.type
_entity.pdbx_description
1 polymer ?
#
loop_
_entity_poly.entity_id
_entity_poly.type
_entity_poly.pdbx_seq_one_letter_code
_entity_poly.pdbx_strand_id
1 'polypeptide(L)'
;MAAVDDDLGVSVVVCAYTEKRWMLTRAALDSALHQSPRPQQVLLVVDHNADLAARARRELTGVTVLESDGTPGLSGARNTGLKAATQPVTVFLDDDAEARPGWLESLVQPYSSPDVVATGGSVHPRWPGRRLRWLPPEFDWVVGCSYRGLPETVSVVRNPIGASMSLRTSLALEAGGFDDAVGRVGTSPRGCEETELAIRLTASRPGSVIFYVPAAAVDHHVSADRLRFGYFVSRCWHEGLSKADVVRMVGSSAGLERERRHTAVVIPAALMRELRSLAGGDAGAGMRMAATITGLSTVVAGYFTGRARLTGRSRKPSRSPLTGSIRPAVRSAAAPEE
;
A
#
# COMPACT_ATOMS: atom_id res chain seq x y z
N MET A 1 12.09 27.39 7.14
CA MET A 1 11.00 26.80 6.35
C MET A 1 11.29 27.15 4.90
N ALA A 2 11.81 26.21 4.12
CA ALA A 2 11.88 26.40 2.66
C ALA A 2 10.45 26.36 2.15
N ALA A 3 10.08 27.31 1.28
CA ALA A 3 8.80 27.30 0.60
C ALA A 3 8.65 25.94 -0.11
N VAL A 4 7.53 25.28 0.11
CA VAL A 4 7.13 24.14 -0.73
C VAL A 4 7.10 24.71 -2.16
N ASP A 5 7.77 24.04 -3.06
CA ASP A 5 7.70 24.37 -4.49
C ASP A 5 6.20 24.28 -4.84
N ASP A 6 5.56 25.45 -5.02
CA ASP A 6 4.11 25.57 -5.28
C ASP A 6 3.68 24.83 -6.56
N ASP A 7 4.64 24.21 -7.27
CA ASP A 7 4.48 23.57 -8.57
C ASP A 7 4.58 22.03 -8.54
N LEU A 8 4.62 21.41 -7.35
CA LEU A 8 4.67 19.94 -7.26
C LEU A 8 3.26 19.36 -7.49
N GLY A 9 2.91 19.17 -8.77
CA GLY A 9 1.63 18.60 -9.16
C GLY A 9 1.41 17.17 -8.65
N VAL A 10 0.15 16.87 -8.30
CA VAL A 10 -0.26 15.60 -7.71
C VAL A 10 -1.39 14.95 -8.50
N SER A 11 -1.22 13.65 -8.82
CA SER A 11 -2.29 12.77 -9.27
C SER A 11 -2.71 11.86 -8.12
N VAL A 12 -3.98 11.93 -7.70
CA VAL A 12 -4.54 10.99 -6.72
C VAL A 12 -5.21 9.83 -7.45
N VAL A 13 -4.89 8.61 -7.05
CA VAL A 13 -5.43 7.36 -7.61
C VAL A 13 -6.19 6.60 -6.53
N VAL A 14 -7.47 6.32 -6.80
CA VAL A 14 -8.30 5.42 -6.00
C VAL A 14 -8.60 4.19 -6.86
N CYS A 15 -8.42 2.98 -6.29
CA CYS A 15 -8.72 1.73 -6.99
C CYS A 15 -9.96 1.07 -6.36
N ALA A 16 -10.96 0.70 -7.18
CA ALA A 16 -12.17 0.05 -6.72
C ALA A 16 -12.51 -1.17 -7.60
N TYR A 17 -13.14 -2.20 -7.02
CA TYR A 17 -13.47 -3.43 -7.73
C TYR A 17 -14.92 -3.89 -7.53
N THR A 18 -15.66 -3.29 -6.58
CA THR A 18 -17.01 -3.76 -6.20
C THR A 18 -17.98 -2.64 -5.88
N GLU A 19 -19.20 -2.75 -6.36
CA GLU A 19 -20.27 -1.80 -6.03
C GLU A 19 -20.68 -1.82 -4.55
N LYS A 20 -20.39 -2.91 -3.83
CA LYS A 20 -20.73 -3.03 -2.40
C LYS A 20 -20.09 -1.94 -1.53
N ARG A 21 -19.02 -1.33 -2.01
CA ARG A 21 -18.29 -0.24 -1.35
C ARG A 21 -18.55 1.14 -1.97
N TRP A 22 -19.55 1.27 -2.85
CA TRP A 22 -19.79 2.51 -3.59
C TRP A 22 -19.82 3.76 -2.71
N MET A 23 -20.49 3.72 -1.57
CA MET A 23 -20.56 4.86 -0.65
C MET A 23 -19.19 5.19 -0.04
N LEU A 24 -18.37 4.19 0.25
CA LEU A 24 -17.00 4.40 0.75
C LEU A 24 -16.09 4.95 -0.35
N THR A 25 -16.17 4.39 -1.57
CA THR A 25 -15.43 4.88 -2.74
C THR A 25 -15.75 6.35 -3.02
N ARG A 26 -17.03 6.75 -2.95
CA ARG A 26 -17.42 8.16 -3.07
C ARG A 26 -16.82 9.02 -1.96
N ALA A 27 -16.91 8.60 -0.71
CA ALA A 27 -16.34 9.32 0.43
C ALA A 27 -14.81 9.49 0.29
N ALA A 28 -14.11 8.44 -0.15
CA ALA A 28 -12.67 8.50 -0.45
C ALA A 28 -12.35 9.55 -1.52
N LEU A 29 -13.05 9.51 -2.65
CA LEU A 29 -12.87 10.47 -3.75
C LEU A 29 -13.23 11.90 -3.33
N ASP A 30 -14.35 12.09 -2.65
CA ASP A 30 -14.78 13.40 -2.15
C ASP A 30 -13.74 13.97 -1.17
N SER A 31 -13.19 13.14 -0.28
CA SER A 31 -12.16 13.57 0.66
C SER A 31 -10.85 14.00 -0.04
N ALA A 32 -10.51 13.36 -1.15
CA ALA A 32 -9.35 13.72 -1.97
C ALA A 32 -9.59 15.02 -2.76
N LEU A 33 -10.76 15.18 -3.37
CA LEU A 33 -11.13 16.37 -4.13
C LEU A 33 -11.19 17.64 -3.28
N HIS A 34 -11.47 17.53 -1.97
CA HIS A 34 -11.58 18.64 -1.03
C HIS A 34 -10.29 18.94 -0.25
N GLN A 35 -9.15 18.35 -0.65
CA GLN A 35 -7.85 18.74 -0.05
C GLN A 35 -7.45 20.17 -0.43
N SER A 36 -6.64 20.78 0.43
CA SER A 36 -5.97 22.05 0.18
C SER A 36 -4.46 21.85 0.41
N PRO A 37 -3.61 22.05 -0.62
CA PRO A 37 -3.93 22.33 -2.02
C PRO A 37 -4.72 21.19 -2.68
N ARG A 38 -5.49 21.52 -3.73
CA ARG A 38 -6.25 20.54 -4.51
C ARG A 38 -5.30 19.70 -5.38
N PRO A 39 -5.54 18.38 -5.54
CA PRO A 39 -4.82 17.60 -6.54
C PRO A 39 -5.18 18.07 -7.95
N GLN A 40 -4.21 18.09 -8.86
CA GLN A 40 -4.40 18.47 -10.26
C GLN A 40 -5.11 17.38 -11.06
N GLN A 41 -5.06 16.13 -10.58
CA GLN A 41 -5.71 14.99 -11.21
C GLN A 41 -6.25 14.04 -10.14
N VAL A 42 -7.50 13.58 -10.30
CA VAL A 42 -8.09 12.51 -9.49
C VAL A 42 -8.58 11.41 -10.42
N LEU A 43 -8.06 10.20 -10.23
CA LEU A 43 -8.35 9.02 -11.01
C LEU A 43 -9.08 7.98 -10.15
N LEU A 44 -10.18 7.45 -10.68
CA LEU A 44 -10.78 6.22 -10.18
C LEU A 44 -10.45 5.09 -11.17
N VAL A 45 -9.69 4.12 -10.73
CA VAL A 45 -9.40 2.91 -11.52
C VAL A 45 -10.32 1.78 -11.06
N VAL A 46 -11.17 1.33 -11.95
CA VAL A 46 -12.12 0.24 -11.70
C VAL A 46 -11.50 -1.08 -12.17
N ASP A 47 -11.29 -2.01 -11.23
CA ASP A 47 -10.67 -3.31 -11.51
C ASP A 47 -11.72 -4.30 -12.03
N HIS A 48 -11.77 -4.50 -13.37
CA HIS A 48 -12.57 -5.51 -14.08
C HIS A 48 -14.06 -5.55 -13.68
N ASN A 49 -14.69 -4.37 -13.56
CA ASN A 49 -16.12 -4.25 -13.24
C ASN A 49 -16.76 -3.13 -14.08
N ALA A 50 -17.27 -3.49 -15.26
CA ALA A 50 -17.86 -2.54 -16.21
C ALA A 50 -19.10 -1.81 -15.65
N ASP A 51 -19.93 -2.47 -14.83
CA ASP A 51 -21.12 -1.86 -14.23
C ASP A 51 -20.73 -0.76 -13.25
N LEU A 52 -19.73 -1.03 -12.39
CA LEU A 52 -19.14 -0.04 -11.48
C LEU A 52 -18.54 1.13 -12.26
N ALA A 53 -17.81 0.86 -13.34
CA ALA A 53 -17.22 1.91 -14.18
C ALA A 53 -18.29 2.78 -14.84
N ALA A 54 -19.35 2.16 -15.39
CA ALA A 54 -20.47 2.88 -15.99
C ALA A 54 -21.21 3.75 -14.95
N ARG A 55 -21.43 3.22 -13.75
CA ARG A 55 -22.01 3.95 -12.63
C ARG A 55 -21.15 5.15 -12.22
N ALA A 56 -19.85 4.92 -12.06
CA ALA A 56 -18.90 5.97 -11.68
C ALA A 56 -18.88 7.13 -12.69
N ARG A 57 -18.87 6.84 -14.00
CA ARG A 57 -18.92 7.84 -15.06
C ARG A 57 -20.22 8.68 -15.04
N ARG A 58 -21.34 8.10 -14.60
CA ARG A 58 -22.61 8.83 -14.49
C ARG A 58 -22.71 9.69 -13.24
N GLU A 59 -22.16 9.23 -12.11
CA GLU A 59 -22.43 9.80 -10.80
C GLU A 59 -21.30 10.68 -10.25
N LEU A 60 -20.06 10.55 -10.77
CA LEU A 60 -18.90 11.31 -10.29
C LEU A 60 -18.59 12.51 -11.18
N THR A 61 -18.22 13.62 -10.55
CA THR A 61 -17.73 14.84 -11.21
C THR A 61 -16.32 15.16 -10.71
N GLY A 62 -15.45 15.70 -11.58
CA GLY A 62 -14.08 16.03 -11.20
C GLY A 62 -13.14 14.83 -11.06
N VAL A 63 -13.60 13.62 -11.47
CA VAL A 63 -12.85 12.36 -11.41
C VAL A 63 -12.76 11.75 -12.80
N THR A 64 -11.57 11.37 -13.23
CA THR A 64 -11.40 10.57 -14.44
C THR A 64 -11.55 9.08 -14.11
N VAL A 65 -12.51 8.41 -14.72
CA VAL A 65 -12.79 6.98 -14.50
C VAL A 65 -12.12 6.15 -15.57
N LEU A 66 -11.24 5.24 -15.13
CA LEU A 66 -10.49 4.29 -15.95
C LEU A 66 -10.93 2.87 -15.61
N GLU A 67 -10.94 1.99 -16.60
CA GLU A 67 -11.03 0.55 -16.38
C GLU A 67 -9.62 -0.04 -16.39
N SER A 68 -9.32 -0.93 -15.45
CA SER A 68 -8.03 -1.61 -15.41
C SER A 68 -7.87 -2.49 -16.64
N ASP A 69 -6.78 -2.27 -17.37
CA ASP A 69 -6.35 -3.07 -18.53
C ASP A 69 -5.28 -4.12 -18.19
N GLY A 70 -4.81 -4.09 -16.93
CA GLY A 70 -3.78 -4.98 -16.41
C GLY A 70 -4.31 -6.32 -15.91
N THR A 71 -3.45 -7.05 -15.23
CA THR A 71 -3.82 -8.28 -14.51
C THR A 71 -4.87 -7.96 -13.43
N PRO A 72 -5.97 -8.75 -13.32
CA PRO A 72 -6.95 -8.54 -12.24
C PRO A 72 -6.31 -8.54 -10.86
N GLY A 73 -6.66 -7.54 -10.06
CA GLY A 73 -6.16 -7.34 -8.70
C GLY A 73 -5.58 -5.96 -8.47
N LEU A 74 -5.23 -5.69 -7.20
CA LEU A 74 -4.84 -4.35 -6.74
C LEU A 74 -3.58 -3.83 -7.45
N SER A 75 -2.57 -4.68 -7.69
CA SER A 75 -1.33 -4.30 -8.39
C SER A 75 -1.61 -3.84 -9.82
N GLY A 76 -2.43 -4.59 -10.58
CA GLY A 76 -2.82 -4.23 -11.95
C GLY A 76 -3.60 -2.92 -12.00
N ALA A 77 -4.57 -2.74 -11.09
CA ALA A 77 -5.33 -1.50 -10.99
C ALA A 77 -4.44 -0.30 -10.63
N ARG A 78 -3.54 -0.45 -9.66
CA ARG A 78 -2.56 0.61 -9.31
C ARG A 78 -1.61 0.93 -10.46
N ASN A 79 -1.17 -0.07 -11.22
CA ASN A 79 -0.33 0.14 -12.40
C ASN A 79 -1.07 0.89 -13.50
N THR A 80 -2.36 0.61 -13.74
CA THR A 80 -3.20 1.38 -14.66
C THR A 80 -3.28 2.85 -14.23
N GLY A 81 -3.53 3.11 -12.95
CA GLY A 81 -3.55 4.46 -12.40
C GLY A 81 -2.18 5.17 -12.48
N LEU A 82 -1.09 4.46 -12.16
CA LEU A 82 0.27 5.00 -12.24
C LEU A 82 0.65 5.42 -13.66
N LYS A 83 0.29 4.61 -14.66
CA LYS A 83 0.55 4.91 -16.08
C LYS A 83 -0.28 6.10 -16.58
N ALA A 84 -1.48 6.30 -16.04
CA ALA A 84 -2.39 7.39 -16.39
C ALA A 84 -2.12 8.68 -15.60
N ALA A 85 -1.30 8.60 -14.56
CA ALA A 85 -0.91 9.76 -13.76
C ALA A 85 -0.03 10.70 -14.57
N THR A 86 -0.43 11.98 -14.63
CA THR A 86 0.26 13.02 -15.42
C THR A 86 1.14 13.93 -14.57
N GLN A 87 1.04 13.83 -13.25
CA GLN A 87 1.74 14.72 -12.33
C GLN A 87 3.03 14.08 -11.78
N PRO A 88 4.00 14.87 -11.32
CA PRO A 88 5.27 14.39 -10.75
C PRO A 88 5.13 13.43 -9.57
N VAL A 89 4.06 13.57 -8.79
CA VAL A 89 3.76 12.69 -7.65
C VAL A 89 2.43 11.98 -7.87
N THR A 90 2.45 10.66 -7.76
CA THR A 90 1.24 9.82 -7.72
C THR A 90 0.95 9.43 -6.27
N VAL A 91 -0.25 9.73 -5.81
CA VAL A 91 -0.75 9.40 -4.47
C VAL A 91 -1.82 8.33 -4.59
N PHE A 92 -1.71 7.26 -3.81
CA PHE A 92 -2.70 6.20 -3.72
C PHE A 92 -3.50 6.33 -2.42
N LEU A 93 -4.82 6.26 -2.55
CA LEU A 93 -5.78 6.21 -1.45
C LEU A 93 -6.70 5.01 -1.67
N ASP A 94 -6.86 4.15 -0.66
CA ASP A 94 -7.76 3.00 -0.77
C ASP A 94 -9.23 3.45 -0.85
N ASP A 95 -10.08 2.65 -1.53
CA ASP A 95 -11.51 2.93 -1.76
C ASP A 95 -12.38 2.92 -0.48
N ASP A 96 -11.79 2.51 0.65
CA ASP A 96 -12.40 2.49 1.97
C ASP A 96 -11.64 3.37 2.99
N ALA A 97 -10.89 4.38 2.49
CA ALA A 97 -10.15 5.35 3.31
C ALA A 97 -10.58 6.79 2.99
N GLU A 98 -10.84 7.58 4.01
CA GLU A 98 -11.17 9.01 3.91
C GLU A 98 -9.99 9.86 4.36
N ALA A 99 -9.51 10.75 3.50
CA ALA A 99 -8.40 11.64 3.79
C ALA A 99 -8.84 12.76 4.75
N ARG A 100 -8.07 12.97 5.83
CA ARG A 100 -8.31 14.09 6.75
C ARG A 100 -7.83 15.41 6.13
N PRO A 101 -8.33 16.58 6.58
CA PRO A 101 -7.82 17.88 6.16
C PRO A 101 -6.30 17.98 6.34
N GLY A 102 -5.59 18.51 5.34
CA GLY A 102 -4.13 18.63 5.32
C GLY A 102 -3.37 17.33 5.03
N TRP A 103 -4.08 16.24 4.70
CA TRP A 103 -3.47 14.96 4.34
C TRP A 103 -2.54 15.09 3.14
N LEU A 104 -3.01 15.69 2.04
CA LEU A 104 -2.25 15.78 0.81
C LEU A 104 -1.02 16.67 0.97
N GLU A 105 -1.17 17.85 1.56
CA GLU A 105 -0.07 18.76 1.86
C GLU A 105 1.02 18.09 2.68
N SER A 106 0.63 17.45 3.80
CA SER A 106 1.57 16.75 4.67
C SER A 106 2.29 15.60 3.96
N LEU A 107 1.57 14.86 3.09
CA LEU A 107 2.10 13.70 2.38
C LEU A 107 3.15 14.11 1.33
N VAL A 108 2.96 15.25 0.67
CA VAL A 108 3.83 15.69 -0.42
C VAL A 108 4.96 16.61 0.02
N GLN A 109 4.84 17.26 1.17
CA GLN A 109 5.86 18.18 1.69
C GLN A 109 7.29 17.62 1.68
N PRO A 110 7.57 16.33 1.98
CA PRO A 110 8.93 15.81 1.95
C PRO A 110 9.57 15.76 0.56
N TYR A 111 8.79 15.86 -0.52
CA TYR A 111 9.30 15.82 -1.90
C TYR A 111 10.07 17.09 -2.32
N SER A 112 10.14 18.10 -1.47
CA SER A 112 11.11 19.20 -1.61
C SER A 112 12.56 18.69 -1.63
N SER A 113 12.85 17.50 -1.06
CA SER A 113 14.12 16.79 -1.23
C SER A 113 14.07 15.85 -2.44
N PRO A 114 15.05 15.90 -3.35
CA PRO A 114 15.14 15.01 -4.51
C PRO A 114 15.38 13.54 -4.12
N ASP A 115 15.90 13.28 -2.92
CA ASP A 115 16.18 11.94 -2.43
C ASP A 115 14.93 11.20 -1.95
N VAL A 116 13.82 11.90 -1.76
CA VAL A 116 12.55 11.30 -1.37
C VAL A 116 11.90 10.63 -2.57
N VAL A 117 11.79 9.31 -2.54
CA VAL A 117 11.19 8.52 -3.63
C VAL A 117 9.74 8.12 -3.34
N ALA A 118 9.37 8.04 -2.06
CA ALA A 118 8.03 7.72 -1.61
C ALA A 118 7.74 8.31 -0.24
N THR A 119 6.45 8.51 0.06
CA THR A 119 5.99 8.83 1.41
C THR A 119 4.77 7.98 1.77
N GLY A 120 4.47 7.87 3.06
CA GLY A 120 3.27 7.20 3.55
C GLY A 120 2.69 7.90 4.75
N GLY A 121 1.37 7.98 4.79
CA GLY A 121 0.62 8.59 5.88
C GLY A 121 0.22 7.60 6.98
N SER A 122 -0.35 8.13 8.06
CA SER A 122 -0.99 7.32 9.09
C SER A 122 -2.39 6.89 8.67
N VAL A 123 -2.74 5.66 9.01
CA VAL A 123 -4.02 5.03 8.67
C VAL A 123 -4.74 4.68 9.96
N HIS A 124 -5.80 5.40 10.28
CA HIS A 124 -6.55 5.25 11.53
C HIS A 124 -7.77 4.36 11.31
N PRO A 125 -8.01 3.36 12.17
CA PRO A 125 -9.14 2.48 12.00
C PRO A 125 -10.46 3.18 12.39
N ARG A 126 -11.43 3.22 11.48
CA ARG A 126 -12.83 3.56 11.74
C ARG A 126 -13.58 2.27 12.04
N TRP A 127 -13.69 1.95 13.31
CA TRP A 127 -14.38 0.73 13.75
C TRP A 127 -15.90 0.87 13.58
N PRO A 128 -16.62 -0.19 13.14
CA PRO A 128 -18.10 -0.16 13.04
C PRO A 128 -18.81 -0.16 14.41
N GLY A 129 -18.05 0.00 15.47
CA GLY A 129 -18.48 0.06 16.86
C GLY A 129 -17.29 0.28 17.77
N ARG A 130 -17.22 -0.45 18.88
CA ARG A 130 -16.08 -0.37 19.79
C ARG A 130 -14.92 -1.20 19.24
N ARG A 131 -13.68 -0.73 19.49
CA ARG A 131 -12.46 -1.51 19.24
C ARG A 131 -12.54 -2.89 19.89
N LEU A 132 -12.06 -3.91 19.21
CA LEU A 132 -12.00 -5.28 19.72
C LEU A 132 -11.08 -5.36 20.94
N ARG A 133 -11.62 -5.86 22.08
CA ARG A 133 -10.88 -5.97 23.36
C ARG A 133 -9.70 -6.94 23.28
N TRP A 134 -9.75 -7.91 22.37
CA TRP A 134 -8.72 -8.94 22.19
C TRP A 134 -7.65 -8.57 21.16
N LEU A 135 -7.88 -7.57 20.28
CA LEU A 135 -6.93 -7.20 19.23
C LEU A 135 -5.82 -6.30 19.80
N PRO A 136 -4.55 -6.78 19.80
CA PRO A 136 -3.44 -5.96 20.27
C PRO A 136 -3.19 -4.79 19.30
N PRO A 137 -2.90 -3.58 19.78
CA PRO A 137 -2.62 -2.44 18.90
C PRO A 137 -1.37 -2.64 18.01
N GLU A 138 -0.48 -3.53 18.34
CA GLU A 138 0.66 -3.94 17.52
C GLU A 138 0.27 -4.74 16.27
N PHE A 139 -0.99 -5.21 16.22
CA PHE A 139 -1.53 -5.99 15.12
C PHE A 139 -2.62 -5.24 14.33
N ASP A 140 -2.78 -3.92 14.48
CA ASP A 140 -3.76 -3.15 13.70
C ASP A 140 -3.48 -3.19 12.18
N TRP A 141 -2.26 -3.55 11.78
CA TRP A 141 -1.94 -3.83 10.38
C TRP A 141 -2.77 -4.98 9.78
N VAL A 142 -3.29 -5.89 10.59
CA VAL A 142 -4.19 -6.98 10.13
C VAL A 142 -5.45 -6.42 9.48
N VAL A 143 -5.96 -5.32 9.99
CA VAL A 143 -7.12 -4.62 9.43
C VAL A 143 -6.74 -3.51 8.44
N GLY A 144 -5.45 -3.37 8.09
CA GLY A 144 -4.95 -2.41 7.11
C GLY A 144 -4.54 -1.06 7.69
N CYS A 145 -4.40 -0.95 9.02
CA CYS A 145 -4.17 0.32 9.70
C CYS A 145 -2.76 0.46 10.26
N SER A 146 -2.41 1.70 10.61
CA SER A 146 -1.22 1.99 11.40
C SER A 146 -1.29 1.29 12.75
N TYR A 147 -0.15 0.81 13.23
CA TYR A 147 -0.08 -0.03 14.41
C TYR A 147 0.96 0.50 15.39
N ARG A 148 0.82 0.14 16.65
CA ARG A 148 1.79 0.51 17.67
C ARG A 148 3.17 -0.08 17.37
N GLY A 149 4.20 0.77 17.40
CA GLY A 149 5.56 0.44 16.98
C GLY A 149 5.98 1.12 15.68
N LEU A 150 5.05 1.82 15.00
CA LEU A 150 5.39 2.80 13.98
C LEU A 150 5.96 4.07 14.63
N PRO A 151 6.76 4.87 13.89
CA PRO A 151 7.21 6.17 14.35
C PRO A 151 6.04 7.11 14.67
N GLU A 152 6.22 7.97 15.69
CA GLU A 152 5.23 9.00 16.06
C GLU A 152 5.54 10.36 15.41
N THR A 153 6.75 10.50 14.85
CA THR A 153 7.21 11.68 14.12
C THR A 153 7.62 11.30 12.71
N VAL A 154 7.81 12.29 11.84
CA VAL A 154 8.34 12.08 10.48
C VAL A 154 9.65 11.31 10.56
N SER A 155 9.70 10.16 9.91
CA SER A 155 10.83 9.24 10.03
C SER A 155 11.05 8.44 8.76
N VAL A 156 12.31 8.09 8.49
CA VAL A 156 12.64 7.17 7.41
C VAL A 156 12.10 5.76 7.73
N VAL A 157 11.42 5.18 6.77
CA VAL A 157 10.87 3.83 6.86
C VAL A 157 11.24 3.01 5.62
N ARG A 158 11.13 1.68 5.72
CA ARG A 158 11.39 0.79 4.57
C ARG A 158 10.32 0.92 3.48
N ASN A 159 9.06 1.02 3.88
CA ASN A 159 7.91 1.09 2.96
C ASN A 159 6.72 1.83 3.61
N PRO A 160 5.86 2.48 2.82
CA PRO A 160 4.62 3.08 3.28
C PRO A 160 3.55 2.01 3.58
N ILE A 161 2.39 2.43 4.08
CA ILE A 161 1.16 1.63 4.13
C ILE A 161 0.36 1.93 2.86
N GLY A 162 -0.05 0.89 2.13
CA GLY A 162 -0.69 0.99 0.82
C GLY A 162 -1.97 1.82 0.77
N ALA A 163 -2.70 1.92 1.90
CA ALA A 163 -3.93 2.69 2.00
C ALA A 163 -3.74 4.22 1.96
N SER A 164 -2.51 4.71 2.22
CA SER A 164 -2.13 6.13 2.18
C SER A 164 -0.66 6.24 1.84
N MET A 165 -0.33 6.23 0.56
CA MET A 165 1.06 6.29 0.09
C MET A 165 1.20 7.18 -1.14
N SER A 166 2.41 7.71 -1.34
CA SER A 166 2.76 8.42 -2.57
C SER A 166 4.10 7.97 -3.11
N LEU A 167 4.30 8.18 -4.41
CA LEU A 167 5.49 7.80 -5.15
C LEU A 167 5.88 8.94 -6.10
N ARG A 168 7.17 9.14 -6.36
CA ARG A 168 7.59 9.88 -7.55
C ARG A 168 7.18 9.09 -8.79
N THR A 169 6.31 9.65 -9.61
CA THR A 169 5.68 8.98 -10.74
C THR A 169 6.70 8.39 -11.70
N SER A 170 7.67 9.18 -12.13
CA SER A 170 8.71 8.73 -13.07
C SER A 170 9.53 7.56 -12.53
N LEU A 171 9.95 7.65 -11.25
CA LEU A 171 10.76 6.60 -10.64
C LEU A 171 9.97 5.29 -10.43
N ALA A 172 8.69 5.39 -10.10
CA ALA A 172 7.83 4.22 -9.98
C ALA A 172 7.61 3.54 -11.34
N LEU A 173 7.45 4.33 -12.42
CA LEU A 173 7.34 3.81 -13.79
C LEU A 173 8.67 3.20 -14.26
N GLU A 174 9.79 3.85 -14.05
CA GLU A 174 11.14 3.33 -14.36
C GLU A 174 11.44 2.01 -13.65
N ALA A 175 10.98 1.88 -12.40
CA ALA A 175 11.07 0.64 -11.65
C ALA A 175 10.11 -0.46 -12.16
N GLY A 176 9.22 -0.18 -13.13
CA GLY A 176 8.28 -1.12 -13.71
C GLY A 176 6.96 -1.25 -12.92
N GLY A 177 6.66 -0.31 -12.00
CA GLY A 177 5.43 -0.31 -11.21
C GLY A 177 5.36 -1.44 -10.18
N PHE A 178 4.13 -1.76 -9.75
CA PHE A 178 3.85 -2.86 -8.82
C PHE A 178 3.99 -4.22 -9.53
N ASP A 179 4.55 -5.22 -8.84
CA ASP A 179 4.63 -6.58 -9.40
C ASP A 179 3.27 -7.28 -9.30
N ASP A 180 2.71 -7.68 -10.44
CA ASP A 180 1.39 -8.34 -10.52
C ASP A 180 1.36 -9.73 -9.87
N ALA A 181 2.53 -10.34 -9.64
CA ALA A 181 2.64 -11.61 -8.92
C ALA A 181 2.49 -11.45 -7.39
N VAL A 182 2.55 -10.21 -6.89
CA VAL A 182 2.45 -9.86 -5.48
C VAL A 182 1.22 -8.99 -5.28
N GLY A 183 0.55 -9.14 -4.14
CA GLY A 183 -0.60 -8.32 -3.79
C GLY A 183 -1.91 -9.08 -3.73
N ARG A 184 -2.98 -8.32 -3.52
CA ARG A 184 -4.32 -8.87 -3.32
C ARG A 184 -5.00 -9.17 -4.65
N VAL A 185 -5.45 -10.41 -4.81
CA VAL A 185 -6.30 -10.83 -5.93
C VAL A 185 -7.60 -11.41 -5.36
N GLY A 186 -8.74 -10.81 -5.68
CA GLY A 186 -10.06 -11.23 -5.20
C GLY A 186 -10.14 -11.21 -3.66
N THR A 187 -10.52 -12.34 -3.07
CA THR A 187 -10.67 -12.51 -1.61
C THR A 187 -9.38 -12.93 -0.91
N SER A 188 -8.29 -13.22 -1.64
CA SER A 188 -7.02 -13.61 -1.03
C SER A 188 -6.39 -12.43 -0.28
N PRO A 189 -6.18 -12.52 1.04
CA PRO A 189 -5.67 -11.41 1.84
C PRO A 189 -4.13 -11.30 1.76
N ARG A 190 -3.53 -11.55 0.60
CA ARG A 190 -2.11 -11.28 0.35
C ARG A 190 -1.86 -9.78 0.31
N GLY A 191 -0.63 -9.38 0.48
CA GLY A 191 -0.18 -7.99 0.47
C GLY A 191 1.31 -7.93 0.17
N CYS A 192 1.95 -6.84 0.56
CA CYS A 192 3.38 -6.54 0.39
C CYS A 192 3.79 -6.09 -1.02
N GLU A 193 2.84 -5.77 -1.90
CA GLU A 193 3.14 -5.17 -3.21
C GLU A 193 3.82 -3.80 -3.06
N GLU A 194 3.36 -2.99 -2.10
CA GLU A 194 4.01 -1.71 -1.74
C GLU A 194 5.39 -1.91 -1.11
N THR A 195 5.56 -2.99 -0.35
CA THR A 195 6.84 -3.32 0.29
C THR A 195 7.87 -3.75 -0.77
N GLU A 196 7.48 -4.58 -1.73
CA GLU A 196 8.33 -5.04 -2.82
C GLU A 196 8.79 -3.85 -3.68
N LEU A 197 7.84 -3.02 -4.12
CA LEU A 197 8.15 -1.83 -4.93
C LEU A 197 9.07 -0.87 -4.16
N ALA A 198 8.79 -0.60 -2.88
CA ALA A 198 9.60 0.29 -2.05
C ALA A 198 11.06 -0.18 -1.93
N ILE A 199 11.28 -1.48 -1.74
CA ILE A 199 12.64 -2.05 -1.67
C ILE A 199 13.32 -1.93 -3.04
N ARG A 200 12.62 -2.19 -4.14
CA ARG A 200 13.16 -2.06 -5.50
C ARG A 200 13.55 -0.61 -5.82
N LEU A 201 12.70 0.35 -5.45
CA LEU A 201 12.96 1.78 -5.63
C LEU A 201 14.23 2.22 -4.88
N THR A 202 14.35 1.86 -3.60
CA THR A 202 15.52 2.26 -2.80
C THR A 202 16.79 1.51 -3.20
N ALA A 203 16.70 0.26 -3.64
CA ALA A 203 17.84 -0.52 -4.12
C ALA A 203 18.39 0.00 -5.46
N SER A 204 17.53 0.48 -6.35
CA SER A 204 17.94 1.05 -7.64
C SER A 204 18.53 2.45 -7.52
N ARG A 205 18.36 3.14 -6.39
CA ARG A 205 18.78 4.52 -6.19
C ARG A 205 19.40 4.71 -4.80
N PRO A 206 20.69 4.36 -4.63
CA PRO A 206 21.39 4.51 -3.35
C PRO A 206 21.29 5.93 -2.80
N GLY A 207 21.01 6.07 -1.51
CA GLY A 207 20.78 7.36 -0.85
C GLY A 207 19.34 7.84 -0.86
N SER A 208 18.46 7.21 -1.64
CA SER A 208 17.03 7.55 -1.62
C SER A 208 16.35 7.08 -0.33
N VAL A 209 15.33 7.82 0.08
CA VAL A 209 14.60 7.59 1.32
C VAL A 209 13.09 7.54 1.11
N ILE A 210 12.42 6.84 2.00
CA ILE A 210 10.96 6.78 2.11
C ILE A 210 10.59 7.33 3.48
N PHE A 211 9.70 8.33 3.53
CA PHE A 211 9.23 8.89 4.80
C PHE A 211 7.87 8.35 5.20
N TYR A 212 7.73 8.08 6.50
CA TYR A 212 6.44 7.97 7.17
C TYR A 212 6.10 9.34 7.77
N VAL A 213 4.94 9.87 7.42
CA VAL A 213 4.46 11.21 7.81
C VAL A 213 3.16 11.06 8.60
N PRO A 214 3.22 10.97 9.95
CA PRO A 214 2.02 10.73 10.78
C PRO A 214 0.92 11.78 10.61
N ALA A 215 1.28 13.04 10.29
CA ALA A 215 0.33 14.11 10.06
C ALA A 215 -0.55 13.90 8.80
N ALA A 216 -0.02 13.17 7.80
CA ALA A 216 -0.78 12.79 6.61
C ALA A 216 -1.75 11.63 6.94
N ALA A 217 -2.85 11.95 7.62
CA ALA A 217 -3.74 10.97 8.22
C ALA A 217 -4.96 10.66 7.36
N VAL A 218 -5.34 9.38 7.31
CA VAL A 218 -6.60 8.90 6.73
C VAL A 218 -7.37 8.07 7.74
N ASP A 219 -8.71 8.09 7.64
CA ASP A 219 -9.63 7.23 8.38
C ASP A 219 -10.04 6.05 7.49
N HIS A 220 -9.64 4.84 7.87
CA HIS A 220 -9.86 3.63 7.10
C HIS A 220 -11.04 2.82 7.68
N HIS A 221 -12.04 2.51 6.86
CA HIS A 221 -13.20 1.75 7.26
C HIS A 221 -12.85 0.28 7.49
N VAL A 222 -13.04 -0.19 8.72
CA VAL A 222 -12.84 -1.60 9.07
C VAL A 222 -14.14 -2.36 8.89
N SER A 223 -14.21 -3.22 7.87
CA SER A 223 -15.39 -4.03 7.61
C SER A 223 -15.64 -5.07 8.73
N ALA A 224 -16.91 -5.43 8.96
CA ALA A 224 -17.32 -6.39 10.00
C ALA A 224 -16.62 -7.76 9.84
N ASP A 225 -16.35 -8.19 8.62
CA ASP A 225 -15.66 -9.45 8.35
C ASP A 225 -14.22 -9.47 8.88
N ARG A 226 -13.55 -8.31 8.92
CA ARG A 226 -12.19 -8.18 9.47
C ARG A 226 -12.15 -8.25 11.01
N LEU A 227 -13.31 -8.18 11.68
CA LEU A 227 -13.40 -8.25 13.15
C LEU A 227 -13.36 -9.67 13.71
N ARG A 228 -13.41 -10.69 12.87
CA ARG A 228 -13.42 -12.09 13.28
C ARG A 228 -12.01 -12.58 13.61
N PHE A 229 -11.86 -13.37 14.68
CA PHE A 229 -10.58 -13.97 15.04
C PHE A 229 -10.02 -14.87 13.92
N GLY A 230 -10.89 -15.57 13.20
CA GLY A 230 -10.49 -16.36 12.02
C GLY A 230 -9.87 -15.50 10.91
N TYR A 231 -10.38 -14.27 10.68
CA TYR A 231 -9.75 -13.33 9.76
C TYR A 231 -8.36 -12.92 10.25
N PHE A 232 -8.20 -12.61 11.53
CA PHE A 232 -6.90 -12.29 12.14
C PHE A 232 -5.87 -13.39 11.89
N VAL A 233 -6.21 -14.64 12.18
CA VAL A 233 -5.32 -15.79 11.95
C VAL A 233 -5.00 -15.95 10.46
N SER A 234 -6.01 -15.89 9.60
CA SER A 234 -5.83 -15.96 8.15
C SER A 234 -4.91 -14.86 7.62
N ARG A 235 -5.09 -13.63 8.09
CA ARG A 235 -4.26 -12.48 7.65
C ARG A 235 -2.81 -12.63 8.13
N CYS A 236 -2.60 -13.08 9.37
CA CYS A 236 -1.26 -13.37 9.88
C CYS A 236 -0.56 -14.48 9.08
N TRP A 237 -1.28 -15.53 8.70
CA TRP A 237 -0.75 -16.61 7.86
C TRP A 237 -0.31 -16.09 6.48
N HIS A 238 -1.18 -15.33 5.81
CA HIS A 238 -0.89 -14.78 4.49
C HIS A 238 0.23 -13.73 4.52
N GLU A 239 0.35 -12.98 5.61
CA GLU A 239 1.50 -12.08 5.81
C GLU A 239 2.80 -12.87 5.82
N GLY A 240 2.85 -13.99 6.55
CA GLY A 240 4.01 -14.89 6.55
C GLY A 240 4.37 -15.41 5.15
N LEU A 241 3.36 -15.85 4.38
CA LEU A 241 3.55 -16.30 2.99
C LEU A 241 4.10 -15.16 2.12
N SER A 242 3.49 -13.96 2.20
CA SER A 242 3.92 -12.79 1.42
C SER A 242 5.35 -12.36 1.76
N LYS A 243 5.76 -12.44 3.05
CA LYS A 243 7.15 -12.19 3.46
C LYS A 243 8.14 -13.18 2.87
N ALA A 244 7.76 -14.46 2.72
CA ALA A 244 8.61 -15.46 2.07
C ALA A 244 8.80 -15.10 0.57
N ASP A 245 7.74 -14.63 -0.10
CA ASP A 245 7.82 -14.18 -1.50
C ASP A 245 8.72 -12.94 -1.63
N VAL A 246 8.53 -11.91 -0.80
CA VAL A 246 9.38 -10.70 -0.80
C VAL A 246 10.85 -11.05 -0.55
N VAL A 247 11.14 -11.89 0.47
CA VAL A 247 12.53 -12.33 0.75
C VAL A 247 13.17 -13.03 -0.44
N ARG A 248 12.40 -13.79 -1.20
CA ARG A 248 12.90 -14.43 -2.42
C ARG A 248 13.27 -13.42 -3.50
N MET A 249 12.50 -12.34 -3.63
CA MET A 249 12.69 -11.32 -4.67
C MET A 249 13.82 -10.35 -4.35
N VAL A 250 13.91 -9.90 -3.10
CA VAL A 250 14.80 -8.80 -2.69
C VAL A 250 15.88 -9.20 -1.68
N GLY A 251 15.90 -10.46 -1.24
CA GLY A 251 16.85 -10.96 -0.23
C GLY A 251 16.36 -10.81 1.21
N SER A 252 17.00 -11.57 2.13
CA SER A 252 16.54 -11.66 3.53
C SER A 252 16.92 -10.45 4.39
N SER A 253 18.00 -9.75 4.07
CA SER A 253 18.44 -8.56 4.82
C SER A 253 17.42 -7.43 4.67
N ALA A 254 17.12 -7.02 3.45
CA ALA A 254 16.17 -5.96 3.13
C ALA A 254 14.71 -6.38 3.42
N GLY A 255 14.38 -7.66 3.13
CA GLY A 255 13.01 -8.15 3.27
C GLY A 255 12.50 -8.31 4.71
N LEU A 256 13.38 -8.45 5.72
CA LEU A 256 13.00 -8.74 7.12
C LEU A 256 13.55 -7.77 8.16
N GLU A 257 14.16 -6.67 7.78
CA GLU A 257 14.76 -5.74 8.75
C GLU A 257 13.74 -5.20 9.76
N ARG A 258 12.61 -4.73 9.27
CA ARG A 258 11.52 -4.18 10.09
C ARG A 258 10.88 -5.25 10.98
N GLU A 259 10.67 -6.44 10.45
CA GLU A 259 10.09 -7.57 11.15
C GLU A 259 10.98 -8.04 12.30
N ARG A 260 12.29 -8.04 12.12
CA ARG A 260 13.26 -8.34 13.18
C ARG A 260 13.16 -7.35 14.33
N ARG A 261 13.13 -6.05 14.04
CA ARG A 261 12.96 -5.01 15.07
C ARG A 261 11.60 -5.14 15.77
N HIS A 262 10.53 -5.35 15.01
CA HIS A 262 9.18 -5.53 15.56
C HIS A 262 9.14 -6.72 16.52
N THR A 263 9.66 -7.87 16.11
CA THR A 263 9.67 -9.10 16.92
C THR A 263 10.61 -9.01 18.13
N ALA A 264 11.77 -8.34 18.00
CA ALA A 264 12.76 -8.29 19.07
C ALA A 264 12.49 -7.20 20.11
N VAL A 265 11.79 -6.13 19.74
CA VAL A 265 11.60 -4.95 20.61
C VAL A 265 10.11 -4.70 20.89
N VAL A 266 9.29 -4.60 19.84
CA VAL A 266 7.89 -4.16 20.00
C VAL A 266 7.04 -5.26 20.68
N ILE A 267 7.16 -6.51 20.25
CA ILE A 267 6.37 -7.61 20.81
C ILE A 267 6.70 -7.89 22.28
N PRO A 268 7.97 -7.99 22.74
CA PRO A 268 8.26 -8.15 24.16
C PRO A 268 7.74 -7.00 25.00
N ALA A 269 7.90 -5.74 24.55
CA ALA A 269 7.36 -4.58 25.24
C ALA A 269 5.82 -4.62 25.33
N ALA A 270 5.15 -5.09 24.28
CA ALA A 270 3.71 -5.31 24.27
C ALA A 270 3.28 -6.33 25.33
N LEU A 271 3.92 -7.52 25.35
CA LEU A 271 3.61 -8.56 26.32
C LEU A 271 3.84 -8.09 27.76
N MET A 272 4.93 -7.36 28.03
CA MET A 272 5.19 -6.78 29.35
C MET A 272 4.15 -5.74 29.77
N ARG A 273 3.68 -4.92 28.82
CA ARG A 273 2.59 -3.96 29.06
C ARG A 273 1.29 -4.69 29.40
N GLU A 274 0.92 -5.70 28.62
CA GLU A 274 -0.31 -6.46 28.86
C GLU A 274 -0.24 -7.24 30.17
N LEU A 275 0.93 -7.77 30.57
CA LEU A 275 1.13 -8.43 31.84
C LEU A 275 0.87 -7.47 33.02
N ARG A 276 1.37 -6.22 32.93
CA ARG A 276 1.10 -5.19 33.93
C ARG A 276 -0.39 -4.83 33.98
N SER A 277 -1.04 -4.70 32.78
CA SER A 277 -2.47 -4.42 32.72
C SER A 277 -3.32 -5.54 33.31
N LEU A 278 -2.92 -6.79 33.11
CA LEU A 278 -3.58 -7.96 33.70
C LEU A 278 -3.47 -7.95 35.24
N ALA A 279 -2.28 -7.65 35.77
CA ALA A 279 -2.06 -7.49 37.20
C ALA A 279 -2.88 -6.31 37.78
N GLY A 280 -3.17 -5.29 36.97
CA GLY A 280 -4.07 -4.16 37.30
C GLY A 280 -5.56 -4.46 37.12
N GLY A 281 -5.96 -5.69 36.79
CA GLY A 281 -7.36 -6.13 36.70
C GLY A 281 -8.01 -6.00 35.30
N ASP A 282 -7.26 -5.66 34.23
CA ASP A 282 -7.81 -5.66 32.87
C ASP A 282 -7.88 -7.10 32.32
N ALA A 283 -9.08 -7.70 32.40
CA ALA A 283 -9.32 -9.03 31.83
C ALA A 283 -9.08 -9.11 30.31
N GLY A 284 -9.15 -7.99 29.59
CA GLY A 284 -8.84 -7.93 28.16
C GLY A 284 -7.37 -8.16 27.85
N ALA A 285 -6.47 -7.87 28.79
CA ALA A 285 -5.03 -8.03 28.62
C ALA A 285 -4.62 -9.48 28.35
N GLY A 286 -5.21 -10.45 29.05
CA GLY A 286 -4.98 -11.88 28.79
C GLY A 286 -5.35 -12.29 27.36
N MET A 287 -6.47 -11.79 26.84
CA MET A 287 -6.88 -12.05 25.44
C MET A 287 -5.91 -11.41 24.43
N ARG A 288 -5.43 -10.18 24.69
CA ARG A 288 -4.44 -9.51 23.82
C ARG A 288 -3.10 -10.22 23.83
N MET A 289 -2.65 -10.74 24.99
CA MET A 289 -1.43 -11.56 25.07
C MET A 289 -1.59 -12.84 24.24
N ALA A 290 -2.69 -13.56 24.41
CA ALA A 290 -2.96 -14.78 23.64
C ALA A 290 -3.02 -14.50 22.13
N ALA A 291 -3.68 -13.41 21.71
CA ALA A 291 -3.75 -12.99 20.32
C ALA A 291 -2.36 -12.60 19.78
N THR A 292 -1.53 -11.91 20.58
CA THR A 292 -0.14 -11.57 20.19
C THR A 292 0.70 -12.82 19.92
N ILE A 293 0.65 -13.79 20.80
CA ILE A 293 1.39 -15.07 20.65
C ILE A 293 0.86 -15.84 19.43
N THR A 294 -0.46 -15.98 19.31
CA THR A 294 -1.08 -16.66 18.16
C THR A 294 -0.72 -15.99 16.85
N GLY A 295 -0.84 -14.65 16.77
CA GLY A 295 -0.53 -13.89 15.55
C GLY A 295 0.92 -14.06 15.13
N LEU A 296 1.88 -13.90 16.07
CA LEU A 296 3.30 -14.07 15.79
C LEU A 296 3.62 -15.50 15.33
N SER A 297 3.13 -16.52 16.06
CA SER A 297 3.35 -17.92 15.70
C SER A 297 2.78 -18.25 14.32
N THR A 298 1.62 -17.69 13.99
CA THR A 298 0.98 -17.90 12.68
C THR A 298 1.77 -17.22 11.54
N VAL A 299 2.28 -16.01 11.74
CA VAL A 299 3.15 -15.32 10.75
C VAL A 299 4.41 -16.15 10.51
N VAL A 300 5.06 -16.63 11.57
CA VAL A 300 6.28 -17.46 11.49
C VAL A 300 5.99 -18.77 10.75
N ALA A 301 4.91 -19.47 11.09
CA ALA A 301 4.52 -20.71 10.41
C ALA A 301 4.21 -20.48 8.92
N GLY A 302 3.49 -19.40 8.58
CA GLY A 302 3.25 -19.00 7.19
C GLY A 302 4.53 -18.72 6.43
N TYR A 303 5.49 -18.02 7.04
CA TYR A 303 6.79 -17.72 6.43
C TYR A 303 7.58 -19.01 6.11
N PHE A 304 7.72 -19.91 7.05
CA PHE A 304 8.45 -21.17 6.80
C PHE A 304 7.73 -22.05 5.78
N THR A 305 6.40 -22.09 5.79
CA THR A 305 5.62 -22.80 4.76
C THR A 305 5.84 -22.19 3.37
N GLY A 306 5.84 -20.86 3.27
CA GLY A 306 6.16 -20.15 2.03
C GLY A 306 7.56 -20.51 1.53
N ARG A 307 8.56 -20.47 2.41
CA ARG A 307 9.93 -20.87 2.09
C ARG A 307 10.04 -22.32 1.59
N ALA A 308 9.41 -23.27 2.26
CA ALA A 308 9.43 -24.68 1.88
C ALA A 308 8.80 -24.93 0.50
N ARG A 309 7.70 -24.24 0.17
CA ARG A 309 7.06 -24.32 -1.16
C ARG A 309 7.96 -23.80 -2.28
N LEU A 310 8.81 -22.82 -1.98
CA LEU A 310 9.71 -22.20 -2.96
C LEU A 310 10.94 -23.07 -3.25
N THR A 311 11.43 -23.85 -2.27
CA THR A 311 12.54 -24.79 -2.46
C THR A 311 12.12 -26.02 -3.28
N GLY A 312 10.83 -26.41 -3.23
CA GLY A 312 10.27 -27.54 -4.00
C GLY A 312 9.94 -27.22 -5.47
N ARG A 313 9.94 -25.96 -5.86
CA ARG A 313 9.74 -25.55 -7.26
C ARG A 313 11.09 -25.20 -7.88
N SER A 314 11.69 -26.14 -8.64
CA SER A 314 12.91 -25.90 -9.40
C SER A 314 12.73 -24.69 -10.35
N ARG A 315 13.74 -23.85 -10.38
CA ARG A 315 13.87 -22.64 -11.20
C ARG A 315 13.44 -22.86 -12.65
N LYS A 316 12.35 -22.24 -13.09
CA LYS A 316 12.25 -21.73 -14.46
C LYS A 316 12.47 -20.22 -14.36
N PRO A 317 13.52 -19.67 -14.95
CA PRO A 317 13.69 -18.22 -15.02
C PRO A 317 12.70 -17.71 -16.10
N SER A 318 11.64 -17.05 -15.69
CA SER A 318 10.80 -16.29 -16.59
C SER A 318 11.13 -14.81 -16.43
N ARG A 319 12.10 -14.36 -17.18
CA ARG A 319 12.23 -12.96 -17.62
C ARG A 319 13.07 -12.94 -18.88
N SER A 320 12.42 -12.87 -20.03
CA SER A 320 13.03 -12.27 -21.22
C SER A 320 13.09 -10.76 -20.98
N PRO A 321 14.21 -10.07 -21.23
CA PRO A 321 14.23 -8.62 -21.24
C PRO A 321 13.32 -8.16 -22.38
N LEU A 322 12.42 -7.21 -22.10
CA LEU A 322 11.65 -6.49 -23.10
C LEU A 322 12.60 -5.58 -23.91
N THR A 323 13.43 -6.18 -24.74
CA THR A 323 14.10 -5.50 -25.85
C THR A 323 13.19 -5.58 -27.08
N GLY A 324 12.15 -4.79 -27.07
CA GLY A 324 11.39 -4.43 -28.27
C GLY A 324 12.23 -3.45 -29.09
N SER A 325 12.98 -3.95 -30.06
CA SER A 325 13.64 -3.15 -31.09
C SER A 325 12.59 -2.33 -31.84
N ILE A 326 12.51 -1.04 -31.53
CA ILE A 326 11.80 -0.05 -32.36
C ILE A 326 12.67 0.15 -33.62
N ARG A 327 12.34 -0.49 -34.70
CA ARG A 327 12.86 -0.11 -36.01
C ARG A 327 12.20 1.21 -36.42
N PRO A 328 12.96 2.27 -36.75
CA PRO A 328 12.38 3.46 -37.33
C PRO A 328 11.95 3.11 -38.79
N ALA A 329 10.69 3.38 -39.09
CA ALA A 329 10.18 3.33 -40.46
C ALA A 329 10.77 4.51 -41.24
N VAL A 330 11.79 4.25 -42.05
CA VAL A 330 12.28 5.19 -43.05
C VAL A 330 11.22 5.26 -44.15
N ARG A 331 10.48 6.35 -44.22
CA ARG A 331 9.70 6.74 -45.40
C ARG A 331 10.67 7.25 -46.44
N SER A 332 10.88 6.46 -47.48
CA SER A 332 11.45 6.90 -48.75
C SER A 332 10.49 7.88 -49.42
N ALA A 333 10.89 9.14 -49.51
CA ALA A 333 10.26 10.12 -50.39
C ALA A 333 10.85 9.90 -51.79
N ALA A 334 10.04 9.39 -52.72
CA ALA A 334 10.33 9.44 -54.15
C ALA A 334 10.11 10.90 -54.62
N ALA A 335 11.11 11.41 -55.31
CA ALA A 335 11.03 12.66 -56.06
C ALA A 335 10.18 12.47 -57.30
N PRO A 336 9.43 13.48 -57.75
CA PRO A 336 8.87 13.48 -59.08
C PRO A 336 9.91 13.99 -60.08
N GLU A 337 10.08 13.28 -61.15
CA GLU A 337 10.69 13.76 -62.41
C GLU A 337 9.71 14.60 -63.18
N GLU A 338 10.24 15.72 -63.76
CA GLU A 338 9.73 16.69 -64.72
C GLU A 338 8.58 17.63 -64.29
#